data_a8b9c1ec8edcbbcb0cbd64f4c46aad01
#
_entry.id   a8b9c1ec8edcbbcb0cbd64f4c46aad01
#
_cell.length_a   1.000
_cell.length_b   1.000
_cell.length_c   1.000
_cell.angle_alpha   90.00
_cell.angle_beta   90.00
_cell.angle_gamma   90.00
#
_symmetry.space_group_name_H-M   'P 1'
#
loop_
_entity.id
_entity.type
_entity.pdbx_description
1 polymer ?
#
loop_
_entity_poly.entity_id
_entity_poly.type
_entity_poly.pdbx_seq_one_letter_code
_entity_poly.pdbx_strand_id
1 'polypeptide(L)'
;QRQMCIRDRRGKILNVEKARLDKVLSSEEIRNMITAFGCGIGDDFNLEKARYGKIIIMTDADVDGAHIRTLLLTFFYRYMQPLIKEGHVFIAQPPLYLIRKNQKQHYYAYSDEELQQILDEVGRDTNPYVQRYKGLGEMNPGQLWETTMDPAARTILQVHLEDAAEADRIFSILMGDKVEPRRQFIEDNAKKVRNLDL
;
A
#
# COMPACT_ATOMS: atom_id res chain seq x y z
N GLN A 1 17.83 8.68 -8.23
CA GLN A 1 16.40 8.73 -8.63
C GLN A 1 15.57 9.33 -7.51
N ARG A 2 14.72 10.29 -7.83
CA ARG A 2 13.79 10.87 -6.86
C ARG A 2 12.72 9.84 -6.50
N GLN A 3 12.34 9.78 -5.23
CA GLN A 3 11.30 8.89 -4.72
C GLN A 3 10.19 9.71 -4.07
N MET A 4 8.95 9.27 -4.23
CA MET A 4 7.79 9.87 -3.61
C MET A 4 7.06 8.82 -2.78
N CYS A 5 6.77 9.14 -1.53
CA CYS A 5 5.93 8.33 -0.66
C CYS A 5 4.54 8.96 -0.58
N ILE A 6 3.53 8.20 -0.94
CA ILE A 6 2.12 8.60 -0.81
C ILE A 6 1.65 8.04 0.52
N ARG A 7 1.37 8.94 1.48
CA ARG A 7 0.76 8.59 2.75
C ARG A 7 -0.53 9.37 2.91
N ASP A 8 -1.65 8.66 3.00
CA ASP A 8 -2.93 9.30 3.28
C ASP A 8 -3.09 9.59 4.77
N ARG A 9 -3.54 10.81 5.09
CA ARG A 9 -3.86 11.26 6.45
C ARG A 9 -5.30 11.77 6.59
N ARG A 10 -6.04 11.89 5.45
CA ARG A 10 -7.36 12.54 5.42
C ARG A 10 -8.52 11.57 5.16
N GLY A 11 -8.27 10.27 5.06
CA GLY A 11 -9.27 9.25 4.80
C GLY A 11 -9.22 8.69 3.38
N LYS A 12 -10.33 8.09 2.93
CA LYS A 12 -10.40 7.37 1.66
C LYS A 12 -10.44 8.31 0.49
N ILE A 13 -9.58 8.11 -0.50
CA ILE A 13 -9.60 8.85 -1.76
C ILE A 13 -10.81 8.44 -2.60
N LEU A 14 -11.13 9.25 -3.62
CA LEU A 14 -12.21 8.97 -4.56
C LEU A 14 -11.98 7.63 -5.29
N ASN A 15 -13.02 6.80 -5.34
CA ASN A 15 -13.02 5.60 -6.18
C ASN A 15 -13.24 6.01 -7.65
N VAL A 16 -12.15 6.00 -8.42
CA VAL A 16 -12.18 6.44 -9.82
C VAL A 16 -12.84 5.44 -10.76
N GLU A 17 -13.07 4.21 -10.34
CA GLU A 17 -13.82 3.22 -11.12
C GLU A 17 -15.31 3.59 -11.23
N LYS A 18 -15.85 4.23 -10.19
CA LYS A 18 -17.25 4.67 -10.13
C LYS A 18 -17.46 6.11 -10.56
N ALA A 19 -16.41 6.92 -10.49
CA ALA A 19 -16.52 8.36 -10.69
C ALA A 19 -16.37 8.72 -12.17
N ARG A 20 -17.18 9.67 -12.63
CA ARG A 20 -16.98 10.29 -13.93
C ARG A 20 -15.70 11.13 -13.94
N LEU A 21 -15.09 11.30 -15.11
CA LEU A 21 -13.81 12.00 -15.27
C LEU A 21 -13.84 13.43 -14.71
N ASP A 22 -14.94 14.16 -14.89
CA ASP A 22 -15.10 15.51 -14.32
C ASP A 22 -14.98 15.52 -12.79
N LYS A 23 -15.55 14.51 -12.12
CA LYS A 23 -15.44 14.32 -10.66
C LYS A 23 -14.05 13.90 -10.24
N VAL A 24 -13.41 13.02 -11.02
CA VAL A 24 -12.01 12.59 -10.78
C VAL A 24 -11.09 13.80 -10.80
N LEU A 25 -11.21 14.66 -11.82
CA LEU A 25 -10.40 15.86 -11.99
C LEU A 25 -10.75 16.99 -11.00
N SER A 26 -11.92 16.93 -10.35
CA SER A 26 -12.29 17.87 -9.29
C SER A 26 -11.79 17.47 -7.90
N SER A 27 -11.37 16.19 -7.69
CA SER A 27 -10.78 15.73 -6.44
C SER A 27 -9.41 16.37 -6.21
N GLU A 28 -9.26 17.04 -5.05
CA GLU A 28 -8.02 17.72 -4.69
C GLU A 28 -6.85 16.73 -4.58
N GLU A 29 -7.08 15.59 -3.94
CA GLU A 29 -6.07 14.56 -3.72
C GLU A 29 -5.55 14.01 -5.06
N ILE A 30 -6.46 13.72 -5.99
CA ILE A 30 -6.09 13.21 -7.32
C ILE A 30 -5.35 14.27 -8.12
N ARG A 31 -5.83 15.53 -8.13
CA ARG A 31 -5.13 16.63 -8.81
C ARG A 31 -3.73 16.84 -8.25
N ASN A 32 -3.58 16.77 -6.93
CA ASN A 32 -2.28 16.90 -6.27
C ASN A 32 -1.33 15.78 -6.70
N MET A 33 -1.80 14.53 -6.80
CA MET A 33 -1.00 13.42 -7.31
C MET A 33 -0.60 13.61 -8.78
N ILE A 34 -1.55 13.97 -9.66
CA ILE A 34 -1.29 14.24 -11.09
C ILE A 34 -0.22 15.33 -11.23
N THR A 35 -0.39 16.43 -10.49
CA THR A 35 0.55 17.56 -10.49
C THR A 35 1.92 17.15 -9.97
N ALA A 36 1.97 16.37 -8.88
CA ALA A 36 3.22 15.94 -8.28
C ALA A 36 4.00 15.01 -9.21
N PHE A 37 3.35 14.03 -9.83
CA PHE A 37 4.00 13.10 -10.76
C PHE A 37 4.47 13.80 -12.03
N GLY A 38 3.71 14.75 -12.54
CA GLY A 38 4.07 15.61 -13.67
C GLY A 38 4.02 14.94 -15.03
N CYS A 39 3.53 13.72 -15.14
CA CYS A 39 3.50 12.91 -16.36
C CYS A 39 2.15 12.94 -17.11
N GLY A 40 1.14 13.71 -16.63
CA GLY A 40 -0.20 13.73 -17.21
C GLY A 40 -1.02 12.49 -16.89
N ILE A 41 -2.19 12.36 -17.51
CA ILE A 41 -3.10 11.22 -17.39
C ILE A 41 -3.75 10.88 -18.72
N GLY A 42 -4.23 9.64 -18.91
CA GLY A 42 -4.95 9.22 -20.10
C GLY A 42 -4.15 9.45 -21.38
N ASP A 43 -4.76 10.13 -22.36
CA ASP A 43 -4.13 10.41 -23.67
C ASP A 43 -2.97 11.40 -23.58
N ASP A 44 -2.94 12.26 -22.56
CA ASP A 44 -1.87 13.24 -22.32
C ASP A 44 -0.70 12.65 -21.50
N PHE A 45 -0.75 11.37 -21.16
CA PHE A 45 0.29 10.72 -20.36
C PHE A 45 1.62 10.66 -21.12
N ASN A 46 2.68 11.14 -20.48
CA ASN A 46 4.05 11.06 -21.01
C ASN A 46 5.02 10.65 -19.90
N LEU A 47 5.53 9.42 -19.99
CA LEU A 47 6.43 8.84 -19.00
C LEU A 47 7.75 9.61 -18.85
N GLU A 48 8.28 10.19 -19.92
CA GLU A 48 9.54 10.96 -19.90
C GLU A 48 9.44 12.19 -18.99
N LYS A 49 8.22 12.71 -18.77
CA LYS A 49 7.96 13.83 -17.87
C LYS A 49 7.79 13.40 -16.41
N ALA A 50 7.82 12.10 -16.13
CA ALA A 50 7.67 11.61 -14.76
C ALA A 50 8.80 12.12 -13.86
N ARG A 51 8.42 12.79 -12.76
CA ARG A 51 9.38 13.44 -11.84
C ARG A 51 10.02 12.46 -10.85
N TYR A 52 9.45 11.26 -10.71
CA TYR A 52 9.86 10.27 -9.72
C TYR A 52 10.12 8.91 -10.36
N GLY A 53 11.28 8.34 -10.07
CA GLY A 53 11.63 6.99 -10.49
C GLY A 53 10.95 5.90 -9.67
N LYS A 54 10.53 6.23 -8.44
CA LYS A 54 9.76 5.33 -7.56
C LYS A 54 8.63 6.11 -6.89
N ILE A 55 7.42 5.55 -6.97
CA ILE A 55 6.23 6.01 -6.27
C ILE A 55 5.85 4.91 -5.29
N ILE A 56 5.92 5.20 -3.99
CA ILE A 56 5.77 4.21 -2.93
C ILE A 56 4.47 4.49 -2.18
N ILE A 57 3.53 3.56 -2.27
CA ILE A 57 2.27 3.61 -1.53
C ILE A 57 2.54 3.15 -0.10
N MET A 58 2.24 4.02 0.88
CA MET A 58 2.41 3.75 2.31
C MET A 58 1.06 3.89 3.00
N THR A 59 0.44 2.77 3.36
CA THR A 59 -0.83 2.72 4.07
C THR A 59 -0.69 1.96 5.36
N ASP A 60 -1.59 2.20 6.30
CA ASP A 60 -1.67 1.46 7.54
C ASP A 60 -1.93 -0.03 7.28
N ALA A 61 -1.57 -0.89 8.25
CA ALA A 61 -1.70 -2.35 8.11
C ALA A 61 -3.14 -2.85 8.38
N ASP A 62 -4.09 -1.96 8.60
CA ASP A 62 -5.49 -2.25 8.87
C ASP A 62 -6.35 -2.39 7.58
N VAL A 63 -7.64 -2.68 7.77
CA VAL A 63 -8.61 -2.84 6.66
C VAL A 63 -8.83 -1.53 5.88
N ASP A 64 -8.74 -0.39 6.56
CA ASP A 64 -8.89 0.92 5.90
C ASP A 64 -7.67 1.24 5.05
N GLY A 65 -6.46 0.96 5.55
CA GLY A 65 -5.23 1.09 4.76
C GLY A 65 -5.20 0.16 3.55
N ALA A 66 -5.69 -1.08 3.68
CA ALA A 66 -5.85 -2.00 2.56
C ALA A 66 -6.81 -1.44 1.50
N HIS A 67 -7.93 -0.84 1.93
CA HIS A 67 -8.88 -0.20 1.02
C HIS A 67 -8.29 1.03 0.33
N ILE A 68 -7.58 1.90 1.05
CA ILE A 68 -6.89 3.07 0.47
C ILE A 68 -5.86 2.62 -0.57
N ARG A 69 -5.07 1.59 -0.28
CA ARG A 69 -4.14 1.00 -1.23
C ARG A 69 -4.83 0.53 -2.51
N THR A 70 -5.97 -0.15 -2.37
CA THR A 70 -6.76 -0.61 -3.52
C THR A 70 -7.31 0.56 -4.35
N LEU A 71 -7.77 1.64 -3.71
CA LEU A 71 -8.22 2.85 -4.40
C LEU A 71 -7.08 3.53 -5.18
N LEU A 72 -5.88 3.62 -4.59
CA LEU A 72 -4.69 4.15 -5.26
C LEU A 72 -4.28 3.27 -6.45
N LEU A 73 -4.26 1.95 -6.29
CA LEU A 73 -3.95 1.02 -7.38
C LEU A 73 -4.98 1.13 -8.51
N THR A 74 -6.27 1.31 -8.19
CA THR A 74 -7.33 1.56 -9.18
C THR A 74 -7.04 2.84 -9.97
N PHE A 75 -6.63 3.92 -9.29
CA PHE A 75 -6.24 5.17 -9.94
C PHE A 75 -5.04 4.99 -10.89
N PHE A 76 -3.96 4.35 -10.42
CA PHE A 76 -2.80 4.08 -11.28
C PHE A 76 -3.15 3.19 -12.46
N TYR A 77 -3.95 2.16 -12.25
CA TYR A 77 -4.37 1.25 -13.30
C TYR A 77 -5.21 1.94 -14.38
N ARG A 78 -6.18 2.78 -13.99
CA ARG A 78 -7.11 3.44 -14.92
C ARG A 78 -6.51 4.64 -15.63
N TYR A 79 -5.65 5.41 -14.98
CA TYR A 79 -5.19 6.71 -15.49
C TYR A 79 -3.69 6.81 -15.73
N MET A 80 -2.88 5.95 -15.15
CA MET A 80 -1.41 5.99 -15.24
C MET A 80 -0.80 4.60 -15.37
N GLN A 81 -1.45 3.70 -16.12
CA GLN A 81 -1.04 2.31 -16.29
C GLN A 81 0.44 2.15 -16.71
N PRO A 82 1.02 3.02 -17.58
CA PRO A 82 2.43 2.91 -17.93
C PRO A 82 3.38 3.02 -16.71
N LEU A 83 3.01 3.75 -15.64
CA LEU A 83 3.83 3.77 -14.41
C LEU A 83 3.92 2.39 -13.73
N ILE A 84 2.88 1.57 -13.84
CA ILE A 84 2.90 0.19 -13.33
C ILE A 84 3.75 -0.68 -14.26
N LYS A 85 3.50 -0.61 -15.58
CA LYS A 85 4.19 -1.44 -16.59
C LYS A 85 5.70 -1.24 -16.58
N GLU A 86 6.13 0.02 -16.40
CA GLU A 86 7.56 0.39 -16.35
C GLU A 86 8.16 0.29 -14.93
N GLY A 87 7.39 -0.26 -13.98
CA GLY A 87 7.90 -0.61 -12.66
C GLY A 87 8.17 0.56 -11.72
N HIS A 88 7.42 1.65 -11.85
CA HIS A 88 7.57 2.84 -11.00
C HIS A 88 6.75 2.77 -9.71
N VAL A 89 5.74 1.88 -9.62
CA VAL A 89 4.80 1.82 -8.47
C VAL A 89 5.21 0.72 -7.51
N PHE A 90 5.30 1.05 -6.23
CA PHE A 90 5.68 0.16 -5.15
C PHE A 90 4.73 0.29 -3.96
N ILE A 91 4.68 -0.75 -3.13
CA ILE A 91 3.96 -0.78 -1.85
C ILE A 91 4.99 -0.97 -0.74
N ALA A 92 5.01 -0.07 0.23
CA ALA A 92 5.84 -0.21 1.42
C ALA A 92 5.35 -1.37 2.29
N GLN A 93 6.29 -2.09 2.88
CA GLN A 93 6.04 -3.19 3.80
C GLN A 93 6.59 -2.78 5.18
N PRO A 94 5.83 -2.02 6.00
CA PRO A 94 6.24 -1.71 7.37
C PRO A 94 6.19 -2.97 8.23
N PRO A 95 6.95 -3.04 9.34
CA PRO A 95 6.87 -4.16 10.27
C PRO A 95 5.51 -4.20 10.97
N LEU A 96 5.08 -5.40 11.35
CA LEU A 96 3.87 -5.64 12.13
C LEU A 96 4.14 -5.55 13.63
N TYR A 97 5.36 -5.86 14.06
CA TYR A 97 5.72 -5.95 15.48
C TYR A 97 7.03 -5.24 15.79
N LEU A 98 7.07 -4.63 16.98
CA LEU A 98 8.28 -4.19 17.65
C LEU A 98 8.49 -5.07 18.90
N ILE A 99 9.67 -5.68 19.02
CA ILE A 99 10.09 -6.48 20.15
C ILE A 99 11.22 -5.75 20.86
N ARG A 100 11.05 -5.38 22.13
CA ARG A 100 12.10 -4.74 22.95
C ARG A 100 12.60 -5.72 24.01
N LYS A 101 13.84 -6.10 23.91
CA LYS A 101 14.52 -6.89 24.94
C LYS A 101 14.91 -6.02 26.15
N ASN A 102 15.38 -4.80 25.87
CA ASN A 102 15.75 -3.79 26.87
C ASN A 102 15.72 -2.39 26.24
N GLN A 103 16.16 -1.35 26.96
CA GLN A 103 16.14 0.03 26.46
C GLN A 103 17.04 0.27 25.23
N LYS A 104 18.01 -0.60 24.97
CA LYS A 104 19.01 -0.43 23.89
C LYS A 104 18.83 -1.43 22.74
N GLN A 105 18.12 -2.53 22.95
CA GLN A 105 17.97 -3.61 21.97
C GLN A 105 16.51 -3.79 21.61
N HIS A 106 16.20 -3.56 20.34
CA HIS A 106 14.89 -3.81 19.77
C HIS A 106 15.03 -4.52 18.42
N TYR A 107 13.98 -5.22 18.05
CA TYR A 107 13.86 -5.97 16.82
C TYR A 107 12.52 -5.69 16.18
N TYR A 108 12.43 -5.87 14.87
CA TYR A 108 11.19 -5.74 14.13
C TYR A 108 10.83 -7.07 13.49
N ALA A 109 9.54 -7.42 13.49
CA ALA A 109 9.04 -8.61 12.81
C ALA A 109 7.95 -8.20 11.80
N TYR A 110 8.00 -8.83 10.63
CA TYR A 110 7.12 -8.55 9.50
C TYR A 110 6.05 -9.64 9.31
N SER A 111 6.11 -10.73 10.10
CA SER A 111 5.10 -11.78 10.16
C SER A 111 5.00 -12.37 11.56
N ASP A 112 3.95 -13.17 11.81
CA ASP A 112 3.79 -13.90 13.08
C ASP A 112 4.86 -14.97 13.27
N GLU A 113 5.31 -15.61 12.17
CA GLU A 113 6.38 -16.59 12.19
C GLU A 113 7.70 -15.94 12.59
N GLU A 114 8.03 -14.79 12.01
CA GLU A 114 9.25 -14.04 12.34
C GLU A 114 9.21 -13.53 13.79
N LEU A 115 8.05 -13.10 14.29
CA LEU A 115 7.86 -12.76 15.70
C LEU A 115 8.24 -13.94 16.60
N GLN A 116 7.75 -15.16 16.31
CA GLN A 116 8.06 -16.32 17.13
C GLN A 116 9.55 -16.67 17.09
N GLN A 117 10.19 -16.59 15.92
CA GLN A 117 11.63 -16.82 15.78
C GLN A 117 12.44 -15.82 16.63
N ILE A 118 12.12 -14.53 16.55
CA ILE A 118 12.81 -13.51 17.34
C ILE A 118 12.58 -13.73 18.84
N LEU A 119 11.37 -14.12 19.28
CA LEU A 119 11.08 -14.39 20.69
C LEU A 119 11.88 -15.60 21.21
N ASP A 120 12.06 -16.62 20.39
CA ASP A 120 12.87 -17.80 20.77
C ASP A 120 14.37 -17.45 20.85
N GLU A 121 14.89 -16.60 19.94
CA GLU A 121 16.28 -16.13 19.96
C GLU A 121 16.56 -15.18 21.14
N VAL A 122 15.64 -14.24 21.42
CA VAL A 122 15.77 -13.28 22.50
C VAL A 122 15.70 -13.96 23.88
N GLY A 123 15.02 -15.12 23.94
CA GLY A 123 14.74 -15.89 25.13
C GLY A 123 13.43 -15.43 25.79
N ARG A 124 12.43 -16.30 25.81
CA ARG A 124 11.11 -16.03 26.41
C ARG A 124 11.19 -15.70 27.90
N ASP A 125 12.19 -16.24 28.57
CA ASP A 125 12.44 -15.97 30.01
C ASP A 125 12.86 -14.54 30.32
N THR A 126 13.27 -13.76 29.29
CA THR A 126 13.63 -12.34 29.45
C THR A 126 12.41 -11.41 29.46
N ASN A 127 11.20 -11.95 29.26
CA ASN A 127 9.93 -11.23 29.21
C ASN A 127 10.01 -9.97 28.32
N PRO A 128 10.33 -10.10 27.02
CA PRO A 128 10.49 -8.95 26.13
C PRO A 128 9.15 -8.23 25.93
N TYR A 129 9.18 -6.91 25.86
CA TYR A 129 8.00 -6.13 25.52
C TYR A 129 7.69 -6.30 24.02
N VAL A 130 6.47 -6.72 23.68
CA VAL A 130 6.00 -6.86 22.29
C VAL A 130 4.88 -5.84 22.05
N GLN A 131 5.07 -5.02 21.03
CA GLN A 131 4.06 -4.09 20.52
C GLN A 131 3.66 -4.49 19.12
N ARG A 132 2.36 -4.71 18.88
CA ARG A 132 1.79 -4.85 17.54
C ARG A 132 1.44 -3.46 17.01
N TYR A 133 1.95 -3.11 15.82
CA TYR A 133 1.59 -1.89 15.13
C TYR A 133 0.25 -2.06 14.40
N LYS A 134 -0.69 -1.17 14.65
CA LYS A 134 -1.96 -1.08 13.91
C LYS A 134 -1.88 -0.10 12.75
N GLY A 135 -0.95 0.85 12.80
CA GLY A 135 -0.75 1.83 11.76
C GLY A 135 0.58 2.58 11.87
N LEU A 136 0.98 3.20 10.76
CA LEU A 136 2.21 3.99 10.66
C LEU A 136 2.26 5.17 11.63
N GLY A 137 1.09 5.62 12.13
CA GLY A 137 0.97 6.68 13.10
C GLY A 137 1.49 6.33 14.49
N GLU A 138 1.62 5.03 14.81
CA GLU A 138 2.16 4.54 16.09
C GLU A 138 3.69 4.51 16.11
N MET A 139 4.33 4.66 14.96
CA MET A 139 5.78 4.73 14.83
C MET A 139 6.27 6.16 15.06
N ASN A 140 7.32 6.31 15.87
CA ASN A 140 8.03 7.58 15.90
C ASN A 140 8.84 7.79 14.60
N PRO A 141 9.31 9.03 14.31
CA PRO A 141 10.01 9.31 13.06
C PRO A 141 11.27 8.45 12.82
N GLY A 142 12.00 8.09 13.87
CA GLY A 142 13.19 7.23 13.77
C GLY A 142 12.80 5.80 13.37
N GLN A 143 11.79 5.22 14.01
CA GLN A 143 11.26 3.90 13.70
C GLN A 143 10.72 3.83 12.26
N LEU A 144 9.95 4.84 11.84
CA LEU A 144 9.44 4.90 10.47
C LEU A 144 10.57 5.01 9.45
N TRP A 145 11.61 5.78 9.75
CA TRP A 145 12.78 5.90 8.91
C TRP A 145 13.48 4.55 8.77
N GLU A 146 13.96 3.96 9.87
CA GLU A 146 14.80 2.76 9.86
C GLU A 146 14.10 1.50 9.30
N THR A 147 12.76 1.43 9.39
CA THR A 147 12.00 0.24 8.93
C THR A 147 11.38 0.39 7.55
N THR A 148 11.02 1.62 7.16
CA THR A 148 10.11 1.83 6.02
C THR A 148 10.62 2.85 5.01
N MET A 149 11.40 3.84 5.46
CA MET A 149 11.84 4.94 4.59
C MET A 149 13.28 4.79 4.11
N ASP A 150 14.18 4.23 4.92
CA ASP A 150 15.59 4.06 4.57
C ASP A 150 15.74 3.10 3.38
N PRO A 151 16.29 3.55 2.24
CA PRO A 151 16.49 2.70 1.07
C PRO A 151 17.37 1.47 1.33
N ALA A 152 18.24 1.52 2.33
CA ALA A 152 19.14 0.42 2.66
C ALA A 152 18.47 -0.70 3.49
N ALA A 153 17.45 -0.34 4.29
CA ALA A 153 16.83 -1.26 5.25
C ALA A 153 15.39 -1.66 4.90
N ARG A 154 14.67 -0.78 4.20
CA ARG A 154 13.24 -0.99 3.91
C ARG A 154 12.95 -2.15 2.99
N THR A 155 11.80 -2.78 3.20
CA THR A 155 11.18 -3.71 2.26
C THR A 155 10.07 -3.02 1.49
N ILE A 156 10.12 -3.08 0.16
CA ILE A 156 9.07 -2.58 -0.73
C ILE A 156 8.71 -3.65 -1.77
N LEU A 157 7.44 -3.78 -2.04
CA LEU A 157 6.90 -4.69 -3.05
C LEU A 157 6.64 -3.91 -4.34
N GLN A 158 7.25 -4.29 -5.44
CA GLN A 158 6.96 -3.71 -6.75
C GLN A 158 5.61 -4.21 -7.26
N VAL A 159 4.79 -3.30 -7.78
CA VAL A 159 3.51 -3.65 -8.39
C VAL A 159 3.76 -4.06 -9.84
N HIS A 160 3.33 -5.26 -10.20
CA HIS A 160 3.41 -5.80 -11.55
C HIS A 160 2.03 -5.95 -12.16
N LEU A 161 1.95 -5.84 -13.48
CA LEU A 161 0.77 -6.09 -14.27
C LEU A 161 1.07 -7.27 -15.21
N GLU A 162 0.77 -8.48 -14.76
CA GLU A 162 1.04 -9.72 -15.51
C GLU A 162 -0.01 -9.94 -16.61
N ASP A 163 -1.29 -9.79 -16.27
CA ASP A 163 -2.42 -9.92 -17.18
C ASP A 163 -3.34 -8.69 -17.07
N ALA A 164 -3.35 -7.87 -18.13
CA ALA A 164 -4.15 -6.66 -18.18
C ALA A 164 -5.65 -6.94 -18.27
N ALA A 165 -6.07 -8.02 -18.95
CA ALA A 165 -7.48 -8.37 -19.08
C ALA A 165 -8.05 -8.88 -17.75
N GLU A 166 -7.30 -9.73 -17.03
CA GLU A 166 -7.70 -10.19 -15.71
C GLU A 166 -7.71 -9.05 -14.69
N ALA A 167 -6.72 -8.15 -14.72
CA ALA A 167 -6.71 -6.96 -13.86
C ALA A 167 -7.92 -6.07 -14.13
N ASP A 168 -8.29 -5.83 -15.40
CA ASP A 168 -9.48 -5.06 -15.77
C ASP A 168 -10.75 -5.70 -15.19
N ARG A 169 -10.88 -7.01 -15.33
CA ARG A 169 -12.00 -7.77 -14.79
C ARG A 169 -12.09 -7.63 -13.26
N ILE A 170 -10.97 -7.79 -12.55
CA ILE A 170 -10.92 -7.71 -11.10
C ILE A 170 -11.25 -6.30 -10.60
N PHE A 171 -10.66 -5.24 -11.18
CA PHE A 171 -10.98 -3.87 -10.81
C PHE A 171 -12.45 -3.55 -11.08
N SER A 172 -13.01 -3.96 -12.23
CA SER A 172 -14.41 -3.75 -12.55
C SER A 172 -15.37 -4.47 -11.60
N ILE A 173 -15.04 -5.69 -11.15
CA ILE A 173 -15.84 -6.44 -10.18
C ILE A 173 -15.74 -5.81 -8.79
N LEU A 174 -14.52 -5.59 -8.28
CA LEU A 174 -14.32 -5.20 -6.89
C LEU A 174 -14.60 -3.72 -6.65
N MET A 175 -14.25 -2.86 -7.60
CA MET A 175 -14.33 -1.41 -7.45
C MET A 175 -15.48 -0.77 -8.23
N GLY A 176 -16.12 -1.51 -9.15
CA GLY A 176 -17.24 -1.03 -9.97
C GLY A 176 -18.57 -0.89 -9.20
N ASP A 177 -19.61 -0.42 -9.89
CA ASP A 177 -20.92 -0.12 -9.29
C ASP A 177 -21.78 -1.36 -9.01
N LYS A 178 -21.58 -2.44 -9.76
CA LYS A 178 -22.38 -3.65 -9.67
C LYS A 178 -22.08 -4.41 -8.38
N VAL A 179 -23.10 -4.60 -7.53
CA VAL A 179 -22.96 -5.27 -6.24
C VAL A 179 -22.89 -6.79 -6.41
N GLU A 180 -23.74 -7.36 -7.24
CA GLU A 180 -23.88 -8.81 -7.37
C GLU A 180 -22.60 -9.53 -7.83
N PRO A 181 -21.88 -9.08 -8.88
CA PRO A 181 -20.61 -9.71 -9.26
C PRO A 181 -19.55 -9.65 -8.16
N ARG A 182 -19.53 -8.56 -7.36
CA ARG A 182 -18.63 -8.41 -6.22
C ARG A 182 -18.97 -9.38 -5.10
N ARG A 183 -20.25 -9.51 -4.77
CA ARG A 183 -20.74 -10.45 -3.77
C ARG A 183 -20.34 -11.88 -4.15
N GLN A 184 -20.65 -12.29 -5.39
CA GLN A 184 -20.30 -13.61 -5.89
C GLN A 184 -18.78 -13.85 -5.82
N PHE A 185 -17.96 -12.87 -6.22
CA PHE A 185 -16.51 -12.97 -6.13
C PHE A 185 -16.03 -13.19 -4.68
N ILE A 186 -16.62 -12.48 -3.71
CA ILE A 186 -16.27 -12.63 -2.30
C ILE A 186 -16.68 -14.02 -1.80
N GLU A 187 -17.87 -14.51 -2.12
CA GLU A 187 -18.36 -15.84 -1.74
C GLU A 187 -17.46 -16.95 -2.32
N ASP A 188 -17.11 -16.86 -3.60
CA ASP A 188 -16.28 -17.85 -4.28
C ASP A 188 -14.85 -17.90 -3.72
N ASN A 189 -14.33 -16.79 -3.21
CA ASN A 189 -12.97 -16.68 -2.69
C ASN A 189 -12.88 -16.67 -1.16
N ALA A 190 -14.01 -16.75 -0.44
CA ALA A 190 -14.04 -16.69 1.03
C ALA A 190 -13.09 -17.70 1.70
N LYS A 191 -12.98 -18.91 1.15
CA LYS A 191 -12.10 -19.96 1.69
C LYS A 191 -10.59 -19.68 1.52
N LYS A 192 -10.24 -18.72 0.66
CA LYS A 192 -8.84 -18.33 0.40
C LYS A 192 -8.34 -17.24 1.36
N VAL A 193 -9.25 -16.62 2.11
CA VAL A 193 -8.90 -15.56 3.06
C VAL A 193 -8.15 -16.18 4.24
N ARG A 194 -6.93 -15.67 4.49
CA ARG A 194 -6.06 -16.17 5.57
C ARG A 194 -6.04 -15.25 6.79
N ASN A 195 -6.30 -13.95 6.59
CA ASN A 195 -6.27 -12.94 7.65
C ASN A 195 -7.62 -12.24 7.68
N LEU A 196 -8.48 -12.65 8.60
CA LEU A 196 -9.67 -11.89 8.97
C LEU A 196 -9.31 -11.07 10.21
N ASP A 197 -9.47 -9.76 10.12
CA ASP A 197 -9.42 -8.87 11.27
C ASP A 197 -10.78 -9.01 11.98
N LEU A 198 -10.84 -9.92 12.97
CA LEU A 198 -11.99 -10.19 13.82
C LEU A 198 -11.90 -9.42 15.11
#